data_b24bd7a1ab6ea7a0ac477cf518aaa556
#
_entry.id   b24bd7a1ab6ea7a0ac477cf518aaa556
#
_cell.length_a   1.000
_cell.length_b   1.000
_cell.length_c   1.000
_cell.angle_alpha   90.00
_cell.angle_beta   90.00
_cell.angle_gamma   90.00
#
_symmetry.space_group_name_H-M   'P 1'
#
loop_
_entity.id
_entity.type
_entity.pdbx_description
1 polymer ?
#
loop_
_entity_poly.entity_id
_entity_poly.type
_entity_poly.pdbx_seq_one_letter_code
_entity_poly.pdbx_strand_id
1 'polypeptide(L)'
;VKESGLYLIEHCEHHDTGAVNDGPVSRKLGVPGIPEDTELKIVERDIDMSRKTGVHVHFQHVSTAISFDAIRKAKAEGLPITCETAPHYIALNDEALLKYGTLAKMNPPLRSEADRQATIAAVADGTVDLLATDHAPHTMEEKELGFLDAPNGIIGLECAYGVCHKVLVDGGFISDERLIELMSTGPAELMGHDKTDITAVLDDYADAVPGDDDTKRVLDLGRVPE
;
A
#
# COMPACT_ATOMS: atom_id res chain seq x y z
N VAL A 1 17.32 -13.86 -9.42
CA VAL A 1 16.11 -14.16 -8.62
C VAL A 1 15.83 -15.66 -8.65
N LYS A 2 15.56 -16.29 -9.81
CA LYS A 2 15.21 -17.72 -9.88
C LYS A 2 16.26 -18.64 -9.24
N GLU A 3 17.55 -18.41 -9.52
CA GLU A 3 18.65 -19.20 -8.98
C GLU A 3 18.88 -19.00 -7.47
N SER A 4 18.52 -17.84 -6.94
CA SER A 4 18.63 -17.53 -5.51
C SER A 4 17.51 -18.12 -4.65
N GLY A 5 16.41 -18.58 -5.28
CA GLY A 5 15.21 -19.02 -4.57
C GLY A 5 14.40 -17.88 -3.91
N LEU A 6 14.77 -16.63 -4.20
CA LEU A 6 14.06 -15.46 -3.71
C LEU A 6 12.89 -15.10 -4.64
N TYR A 7 11.99 -14.27 -4.17
CA TYR A 7 10.95 -13.64 -4.99
C TYR A 7 11.35 -12.19 -5.34
N LEU A 8 10.72 -11.65 -6.37
CA LEU A 8 10.89 -10.25 -6.78
C LEU A 8 9.83 -9.39 -6.08
N ILE A 9 10.25 -8.29 -5.50
CA ILE A 9 9.36 -7.22 -5.03
C ILE A 9 9.53 -6.05 -6.00
N GLU A 10 8.45 -5.59 -6.60
CA GLU A 10 8.51 -4.60 -7.69
C GLU A 10 7.64 -3.39 -7.42
N HIS A 11 8.27 -2.20 -7.47
CA HIS A 11 7.60 -0.92 -7.59
C HIS A 11 7.28 -0.67 -9.07
N CYS A 12 6.00 -0.75 -9.43
CA CYS A 12 5.56 -0.73 -10.83
C CYS A 12 5.44 0.68 -11.38
N GLU A 13 6.52 1.21 -11.91
CA GLU A 13 6.54 2.52 -12.55
C GLU A 13 7.31 2.48 -13.87
N HIS A 14 6.60 2.75 -14.97
CA HIS A 14 7.24 3.09 -16.23
C HIS A 14 7.58 4.58 -16.21
N HIS A 15 8.84 4.93 -16.46
CA HIS A 15 9.32 6.32 -16.38
C HIS A 15 8.50 7.27 -17.25
N ASP A 16 7.64 8.03 -16.58
CA ASP A 16 6.89 9.15 -17.15
C ASP A 16 7.14 10.39 -16.30
N THR A 17 7.04 11.54 -16.95
CA THR A 17 7.17 12.83 -16.27
C THR A 17 5.80 13.33 -15.85
N GLY A 18 5.47 13.20 -14.60
CA GLY A 18 4.23 13.70 -14.03
C GLY A 18 4.38 14.00 -12.55
N ALA A 19 3.45 14.75 -12.00
CA ALA A 19 3.47 15.13 -10.59
C ALA A 19 2.34 14.49 -9.78
N VAL A 20 1.20 14.21 -10.43
CA VAL A 20 -0.03 13.68 -9.84
C VAL A 20 -0.75 12.80 -10.87
N ASN A 21 -1.82 12.12 -10.50
CA ASN A 21 -2.64 11.33 -11.43
C ASN A 21 -3.12 12.14 -12.64
N ASP A 22 -3.03 11.58 -13.85
CA ASP A 22 -3.60 12.24 -15.04
C ASP A 22 -5.12 12.23 -14.98
N GLY A 23 -5.70 13.42 -15.05
CA GLY A 23 -7.14 13.53 -14.95
C GLY A 23 -7.63 14.98 -14.80
N PRO A 24 -8.89 15.14 -14.38
CA PRO A 24 -9.46 16.48 -14.14
C PRO A 24 -8.69 17.27 -13.07
N VAL A 25 -8.13 16.58 -12.06
CA VAL A 25 -7.41 17.21 -10.95
C VAL A 25 -6.07 17.77 -11.42
N SER A 26 -5.26 16.99 -12.16
CA SER A 26 -3.98 17.47 -12.71
C SER A 26 -4.17 18.71 -13.60
N ARG A 27 -5.20 18.67 -14.45
CA ARG A 27 -5.58 19.83 -15.31
C ARG A 27 -6.00 21.05 -14.49
N LYS A 28 -6.76 20.86 -13.40
CA LYS A 28 -7.19 21.94 -12.51
C LYS A 28 -6.01 22.55 -11.74
N LEU A 29 -5.04 21.74 -11.36
CA LEU A 29 -3.81 22.18 -10.68
C LEU A 29 -2.80 22.78 -11.66
N GLY A 30 -2.96 22.56 -12.97
CA GLY A 30 -2.01 23.03 -13.99
C GLY A 30 -0.67 22.30 -13.96
N VAL A 31 -0.66 21.04 -13.53
CA VAL A 31 0.55 20.20 -13.45
C VAL A 31 0.45 18.96 -14.35
N PRO A 32 1.58 18.42 -14.84
CA PRO A 32 1.57 17.23 -15.67
C PRO A 32 1.04 16.02 -14.92
N GLY A 33 0.20 15.23 -15.60
CA GLY A 33 -0.38 14.01 -15.06
C GLY A 33 0.50 12.77 -15.31
N ILE A 34 0.37 11.78 -14.43
CA ILE A 34 0.95 10.43 -14.57
C ILE A 34 -0.17 9.53 -15.09
N PRO A 35 -0.08 8.99 -16.30
CA PRO A 35 -1.09 8.09 -16.85
C PRO A 35 -1.23 6.81 -16.01
N GLU A 36 -2.42 6.24 -15.98
CA GLU A 36 -2.68 4.99 -15.26
C GLU A 36 -1.92 3.78 -15.83
N ASP A 37 -1.65 3.79 -17.14
CA ASP A 37 -0.96 2.73 -17.85
C ASP A 37 0.55 2.64 -17.52
N THR A 38 1.12 3.63 -16.84
CA THR A 38 2.51 3.58 -16.37
C THR A 38 2.73 2.43 -15.40
N GLU A 39 1.77 2.19 -14.50
CA GLU A 39 1.79 1.07 -13.56
C GLU A 39 1.53 -0.25 -14.31
N LEU A 40 0.49 -0.32 -15.13
CA LEU A 40 0.09 -1.51 -15.86
C LEU A 40 1.21 -2.06 -16.75
N LYS A 41 1.96 -1.21 -17.45
CA LYS A 41 3.06 -1.62 -18.33
C LYS A 41 4.10 -2.47 -17.60
N ILE A 42 4.41 -2.12 -16.36
CA ILE A 42 5.37 -2.88 -15.55
C ILE A 42 4.72 -4.14 -14.97
N VAL A 43 3.49 -4.04 -14.49
CA VAL A 43 2.71 -5.19 -14.03
C VAL A 43 2.63 -6.27 -15.12
N GLU A 44 2.24 -5.91 -16.34
CA GLU A 44 2.15 -6.86 -17.45
C GLU A 44 3.52 -7.44 -17.85
N ARG A 45 4.57 -6.60 -17.88
CA ARG A 45 5.96 -7.05 -18.12
C ARG A 45 6.34 -8.17 -17.14
N ASP A 46 6.07 -7.96 -15.87
CA ASP A 46 6.54 -8.86 -14.81
C ASP A 46 5.64 -10.08 -14.65
N ILE A 47 4.36 -9.97 -14.95
CA ILE A 47 3.47 -11.13 -15.12
C ILE A 47 4.02 -12.04 -16.25
N ASP A 48 4.42 -11.47 -17.39
CA ASP A 48 5.01 -12.21 -18.49
C ASP A 48 6.34 -12.87 -18.11
N MET A 49 7.17 -12.18 -17.32
CA MET A 49 8.42 -12.75 -16.80
C MET A 49 8.15 -13.88 -15.81
N SER A 50 7.19 -13.70 -14.90
CA SER A 50 6.75 -14.77 -13.98
C SER A 50 6.25 -15.99 -14.77
N ARG A 51 5.42 -15.80 -15.79
CA ARG A 51 4.90 -16.88 -16.65
C ARG A 51 6.02 -17.66 -17.35
N LYS A 52 7.07 -16.98 -17.82
CA LYS A 52 8.22 -17.60 -18.51
C LYS A 52 9.19 -18.30 -17.58
N THR A 53 9.34 -17.80 -16.36
CA THR A 53 10.40 -18.22 -15.44
C THR A 53 9.92 -19.04 -14.24
N GLY A 54 8.65 -18.89 -13.87
CA GLY A 54 8.08 -19.42 -12.62
C GLY A 54 8.54 -18.68 -11.37
N VAL A 55 9.16 -17.52 -11.52
CA VAL A 55 9.58 -16.69 -10.37
C VAL A 55 8.36 -16.04 -9.74
N HIS A 56 8.28 -16.08 -8.41
CA HIS A 56 7.27 -15.35 -7.66
C HIS A 56 7.55 -13.85 -7.76
N VAL A 57 6.52 -13.09 -8.13
CA VAL A 57 6.55 -11.62 -8.17
C VAL A 57 5.52 -11.08 -7.20
N HIS A 58 5.96 -10.15 -6.35
CA HIS A 58 5.12 -9.39 -5.46
C HIS A 58 5.07 -7.94 -5.93
N PHE A 59 3.89 -7.46 -6.28
CA PHE A 59 3.65 -6.09 -6.73
C PHE A 59 3.34 -5.19 -5.54
N GLN A 60 4.19 -4.17 -5.32
CA GLN A 60 4.02 -3.22 -4.23
C GLN A 60 2.95 -2.18 -4.54
N HIS A 61 2.27 -1.70 -3.50
CA HIS A 61 1.36 -0.53 -3.46
C HIS A 61 0.56 -0.29 -4.77
N VAL A 62 -0.04 -1.34 -5.32
CA VAL A 62 -0.86 -1.25 -6.55
C VAL A 62 -2.01 -0.27 -6.35
N SER A 63 -2.22 0.60 -7.33
CA SER A 63 -3.11 1.76 -7.22
C SER A 63 -4.18 1.87 -8.30
N THR A 64 -4.09 1.13 -9.43
CA THR A 64 -5.01 1.27 -10.57
C THR A 64 -5.92 0.07 -10.77
N ALA A 65 -7.16 0.32 -11.22
CA ALA A 65 -8.14 -0.70 -11.54
C ALA A 65 -7.62 -1.68 -12.60
N ILE A 66 -6.95 -1.15 -13.63
CA ILE A 66 -6.42 -1.95 -14.74
C ILE A 66 -5.29 -2.89 -14.31
N SER A 67 -4.47 -2.48 -13.34
CA SER A 67 -3.43 -3.34 -12.77
C SER A 67 -4.03 -4.45 -11.91
N PHE A 68 -5.03 -4.16 -11.08
CA PHE A 68 -5.74 -5.20 -10.32
C PHE A 68 -6.39 -6.24 -11.24
N ASP A 69 -6.96 -5.81 -12.37
CA ASP A 69 -7.54 -6.73 -13.36
C ASP A 69 -6.49 -7.65 -14.01
N ALA A 70 -5.31 -7.12 -14.31
CA ALA A 70 -4.21 -7.92 -14.84
C ALA A 70 -3.70 -8.93 -13.81
N ILE A 71 -3.51 -8.49 -12.56
CA ILE A 71 -3.07 -9.34 -11.45
C ILE A 71 -4.10 -10.44 -11.15
N ARG A 72 -5.39 -10.12 -11.11
CA ARG A 72 -6.48 -11.08 -10.89
C ARG A 72 -6.47 -12.17 -11.94
N LYS A 73 -6.30 -11.82 -13.21
CA LYS A 73 -6.18 -12.77 -14.33
C LYS A 73 -4.95 -13.67 -14.17
N ALA A 74 -3.80 -13.10 -13.85
CA ALA A 74 -2.56 -13.85 -13.64
C ALA A 74 -2.67 -14.86 -12.48
N LYS A 75 -3.30 -14.44 -11.36
CA LYS A 75 -3.60 -15.35 -10.24
C LYS A 75 -4.56 -16.49 -10.66
N ALA A 76 -5.58 -16.20 -11.46
CA ALA A 76 -6.50 -17.21 -11.97
C ALA A 76 -5.82 -18.21 -12.93
N GLU A 77 -4.74 -17.81 -13.61
CA GLU A 77 -3.88 -18.72 -14.39
C GLU A 77 -2.99 -19.61 -13.50
N GLY A 78 -2.96 -19.38 -12.18
CA GLY A 78 -2.10 -20.10 -11.23
C GLY A 78 -0.65 -19.63 -11.21
N LEU A 79 -0.36 -18.42 -11.68
CA LEU A 79 0.97 -17.84 -11.61
C LEU A 79 1.33 -17.48 -10.16
N PRO A 80 2.61 -17.59 -9.75
CA PRO A 80 3.06 -17.19 -8.43
C PRO A 80 3.14 -15.66 -8.34
N ILE A 81 1.99 -15.03 -8.21
CA ILE A 81 1.82 -13.59 -8.13
C ILE A 81 1.14 -13.23 -6.82
N THR A 82 1.68 -12.23 -6.13
CA THR A 82 1.05 -11.57 -4.99
C THR A 82 1.09 -10.07 -5.17
N CYS A 83 0.23 -9.33 -4.49
CA CYS A 83 0.27 -7.88 -4.50
C CYS A 83 -0.19 -7.28 -3.18
N GLU A 84 0.22 -6.05 -2.96
CA GLU A 84 -0.24 -5.22 -1.86
C GLU A 84 -0.82 -3.90 -2.36
N THR A 85 -1.56 -3.24 -1.49
CA THR A 85 -1.97 -1.85 -1.65
C THR A 85 -1.78 -1.10 -0.34
N ALA A 86 -1.99 0.22 -0.34
CA ALA A 86 -1.75 1.04 0.83
C ALA A 86 -3.02 1.71 1.37
N PRO A 87 -3.07 2.05 2.68
CA PRO A 87 -4.22 2.69 3.31
C PRO A 87 -4.67 3.96 2.61
N HIS A 88 -3.75 4.75 2.07
CA HIS A 88 -4.09 5.99 1.38
C HIS A 88 -4.82 5.77 0.05
N TYR A 89 -4.59 4.66 -0.69
CA TYR A 89 -5.37 4.32 -1.89
C TYR A 89 -6.77 3.78 -1.56
N ILE A 90 -6.99 3.33 -0.34
CA ILE A 90 -8.30 2.90 0.15
C ILE A 90 -9.12 4.11 0.61
N ALA A 91 -8.48 5.04 1.32
CA ALA A 91 -9.15 6.16 1.98
C ALA A 91 -9.31 7.42 1.11
N LEU A 92 -8.38 7.67 0.19
CA LEU A 92 -8.26 8.92 -0.56
C LEU A 92 -8.28 8.65 -2.06
N ASN A 93 -8.73 9.66 -2.80
CA ASN A 93 -8.58 9.76 -4.25
C ASN A 93 -7.83 11.04 -4.61
N ASP A 94 -7.62 11.32 -5.88
CA ASP A 94 -6.87 12.47 -6.38
C ASP A 94 -7.47 13.83 -6.00
N GLU A 95 -8.77 13.91 -5.66
CA GLU A 95 -9.39 15.13 -5.16
C GLU A 95 -8.79 15.60 -3.81
N ALA A 96 -8.16 14.69 -3.06
CA ALA A 96 -7.44 15.04 -1.84
C ALA A 96 -6.35 16.10 -2.09
N LEU A 97 -5.75 16.11 -3.29
CA LEU A 97 -4.77 17.13 -3.70
C LEU A 97 -5.34 18.54 -3.72
N LEU A 98 -6.64 18.70 -4.03
CA LEU A 98 -7.31 20.00 -4.02
C LEU A 98 -7.53 20.52 -2.59
N LYS A 99 -7.60 19.63 -1.61
CA LYS A 99 -7.86 19.97 -0.20
C LYS A 99 -6.58 20.07 0.62
N TYR A 100 -5.64 19.16 0.41
CA TYR A 100 -4.46 19.01 1.23
C TYR A 100 -3.16 19.39 0.52
N GLY A 101 -3.25 19.78 -0.76
CA GLY A 101 -2.07 20.17 -1.54
C GLY A 101 -1.05 19.03 -1.64
N THR A 102 0.20 19.40 -1.53
CA THR A 102 1.34 18.48 -1.63
C THR A 102 1.43 17.48 -0.47
N LEU A 103 0.74 17.68 0.64
CA LEU A 103 0.62 16.67 1.70
C LEU A 103 -0.06 15.39 1.20
N ALA A 104 -0.88 15.48 0.14
CA ALA A 104 -1.50 14.34 -0.53
C ALA A 104 -0.72 13.87 -1.77
N LYS A 105 0.47 14.42 -2.04
CA LYS A 105 1.32 14.00 -3.15
C LYS A 105 2.07 12.72 -2.80
N MET A 106 1.83 11.67 -3.59
CA MET A 106 2.36 10.31 -3.39
C MET A 106 2.79 9.70 -4.74
N ASN A 107 3.62 8.66 -4.70
CA ASN A 107 3.98 7.85 -5.86
C ASN A 107 3.95 6.35 -5.50
N PRO A 108 3.12 5.54 -6.18
CA PRO A 108 2.11 5.89 -7.20
C PRO A 108 1.16 7.00 -6.73
N PRO A 109 0.65 7.85 -7.65
CA PRO A 109 -0.21 8.95 -7.24
C PRO A 109 -1.56 8.45 -6.72
N LEU A 110 -2.20 9.22 -5.85
CA LEU A 110 -3.61 9.02 -5.54
C LEU A 110 -4.40 9.06 -6.84
N ARG A 111 -5.14 8.00 -7.14
CA ARG A 111 -5.86 7.80 -8.39
C ARG A 111 -7.29 8.34 -8.33
N SER A 112 -8.04 8.13 -9.39
CA SER A 112 -9.44 8.50 -9.47
C SER A 112 -10.31 7.79 -8.41
N GLU A 113 -11.53 8.30 -8.20
CA GLU A 113 -12.49 7.61 -7.33
C GLU A 113 -12.85 6.22 -7.86
N ALA A 114 -12.84 6.02 -9.18
CA ALA A 114 -13.07 4.69 -9.78
C ALA A 114 -11.96 3.70 -9.40
N ASP A 115 -10.70 4.14 -9.42
CA ASP A 115 -9.56 3.33 -8.99
C ASP A 115 -9.61 3.04 -7.49
N ARG A 116 -9.98 4.03 -6.68
CA ARG A 116 -10.18 3.83 -5.24
C ARG A 116 -11.22 2.75 -4.95
N GLN A 117 -12.35 2.77 -5.65
CA GLN A 117 -13.38 1.74 -5.51
C GLN A 117 -12.89 0.37 -6.02
N ALA A 118 -12.11 0.34 -7.09
CA ALA A 118 -11.49 -0.89 -7.59
C ALA A 118 -10.46 -1.45 -6.60
N THR A 119 -9.72 -0.59 -5.90
CA THR A 119 -8.80 -0.98 -4.82
C THR A 119 -9.55 -1.65 -3.68
N ILE A 120 -10.64 -1.05 -3.20
CA ILE A 120 -11.49 -1.64 -2.15
C ILE A 120 -12.05 -2.99 -2.62
N ALA A 121 -12.53 -3.07 -3.86
CA ALA A 121 -13.05 -4.33 -4.43
C ALA A 121 -11.96 -5.41 -4.52
N ALA A 122 -10.72 -5.05 -4.89
CA ALA A 122 -9.59 -5.96 -4.98
C ALA A 122 -9.15 -6.50 -3.60
N VAL A 123 -9.30 -5.69 -2.54
CA VAL A 123 -9.12 -6.16 -1.16
C VAL A 123 -10.22 -7.14 -0.77
N ALA A 124 -11.47 -6.82 -1.09
CA ALA A 124 -12.64 -7.62 -0.72
C ALA A 124 -12.69 -8.97 -1.43
N ASP A 125 -12.28 -9.03 -2.70
CA ASP A 125 -12.31 -10.27 -3.50
C ASP A 125 -11.06 -11.15 -3.33
N GLY A 126 -10.05 -10.70 -2.54
CA GLY A 126 -8.82 -11.45 -2.27
C GLY A 126 -7.76 -11.32 -3.37
N THR A 127 -7.92 -10.40 -4.31
CA THR A 127 -6.86 -10.07 -5.29
C THR A 127 -5.65 -9.46 -4.57
N VAL A 128 -5.88 -8.61 -3.57
CA VAL A 128 -4.85 -8.07 -2.68
C VAL A 128 -4.54 -9.08 -1.57
N ASP A 129 -3.26 -9.41 -1.41
CA ASP A 129 -2.77 -10.38 -0.43
C ASP A 129 -2.45 -9.74 0.91
N LEU A 130 -1.97 -8.49 0.90
CA LEU A 130 -1.60 -7.76 2.12
C LEU A 130 -1.75 -6.25 1.97
N LEU A 131 -1.74 -5.55 3.09
CA LEU A 131 -1.76 -4.10 3.19
C LEU A 131 -0.43 -3.62 3.76
N ALA A 132 0.27 -2.76 3.02
CA ALA A 132 1.50 -2.11 3.45
C ALA A 132 1.29 -0.60 3.51
N THR A 133 1.94 0.08 4.46
CA THR A 133 1.67 1.50 4.71
C THR A 133 2.28 2.44 3.70
N ASP A 134 3.39 2.03 3.10
CA ASP A 134 4.24 2.90 2.30
C ASP A 134 4.51 4.26 3.01
N HIS A 135 4.80 4.18 4.32
CA HIS A 135 5.00 5.33 5.19
C HIS A 135 6.24 6.12 4.78
N ALA A 136 6.05 7.30 4.24
CA ALA A 136 7.11 8.17 3.71
C ALA A 136 6.99 9.60 4.27
N PRO A 137 7.54 9.86 5.46
CA PRO A 137 7.48 11.18 6.10
C PRO A 137 8.47 12.15 5.45
N HIS A 138 8.02 13.40 5.29
CA HIS A 138 8.81 14.53 4.84
C HIS A 138 8.54 15.74 5.73
N THR A 139 9.49 16.68 5.79
CA THR A 139 9.30 17.90 6.56
C THR A 139 8.24 18.81 5.92
N MET A 140 7.67 19.72 6.71
CA MET A 140 6.69 20.67 6.18
C MET A 140 7.32 21.59 5.14
N GLU A 141 8.57 22.00 5.34
CA GLU A 141 9.33 22.83 4.41
C GLU A 141 9.48 22.16 3.04
N GLU A 142 9.75 20.83 3.02
CA GLU A 142 9.82 20.05 1.78
C GLU A 142 8.45 19.93 1.12
N LYS A 143 7.40 19.72 1.91
CA LYS A 143 6.03 19.62 1.40
C LYS A 143 5.45 20.96 0.93
N GLU A 144 5.98 22.11 1.37
CA GLU A 144 5.59 23.44 0.92
C GLU A 144 6.19 23.86 -0.43
N LEU A 145 7.10 23.05 -0.96
CA LEU A 145 7.65 23.24 -2.29
C LEU A 145 6.63 23.11 -3.40
N GLY A 146 6.09 23.52 -4.20
CA GLY A 146 5.03 23.25 -5.21
C GLY A 146 4.99 21.81 -5.70
N PHE A 147 3.96 21.46 -6.42
CA PHE A 147 3.69 20.07 -6.85
C PHE A 147 4.81 19.44 -7.70
N LEU A 148 5.63 20.23 -8.39
CA LEU A 148 6.74 19.69 -9.17
C LEU A 148 7.95 19.33 -8.32
N ASP A 149 8.22 20.12 -7.27
CA ASP A 149 9.44 20.04 -6.49
C ASP A 149 9.24 19.34 -5.12
N ALA A 150 8.02 19.32 -4.59
CA ALA A 150 7.73 18.63 -3.34
C ALA A 150 7.94 17.12 -3.48
N PRO A 151 8.59 16.46 -2.50
CA PRO A 151 8.77 15.02 -2.53
C PRO A 151 7.43 14.26 -2.45
N ASN A 152 7.42 13.05 -3.00
CA ASN A 152 6.31 12.12 -2.85
C ASN A 152 6.35 11.46 -1.48
N GLY A 153 5.22 11.36 -0.80
CA GLY A 153 5.13 10.65 0.46
C GLY A 153 3.95 11.10 1.31
N ILE A 154 3.30 10.13 1.93
CA ILE A 154 2.21 10.30 2.89
C ILE A 154 2.59 9.56 4.18
N ILE A 155 2.34 10.18 5.34
CA ILE A 155 2.46 9.48 6.61
C ILE A 155 1.27 8.53 6.79
N GLY A 156 1.50 7.32 7.29
CA GLY A 156 0.43 6.33 7.37
C GLY A 156 0.61 5.28 8.47
N LEU A 157 1.79 5.15 9.07
CA LEU A 157 2.08 4.04 9.98
C LEU A 157 1.15 4.05 11.20
N GLU A 158 0.99 5.17 11.87
CA GLU A 158 0.17 5.30 13.08
C GLU A 158 -1.33 5.11 12.83
N CYS A 159 -1.82 5.51 11.66
CA CYS A 159 -3.25 5.50 11.35
C CYS A 159 -3.69 4.34 10.44
N ALA A 160 -2.74 3.51 9.96
CA ALA A 160 -3.01 2.47 8.97
C ALA A 160 -4.18 1.55 9.35
N TYR A 161 -4.12 0.96 10.55
CA TYR A 161 -5.17 0.06 11.01
C TYR A 161 -6.53 0.77 11.12
N GLY A 162 -6.56 1.93 11.79
CA GLY A 162 -7.81 2.67 11.99
C GLY A 162 -8.44 3.14 10.68
N VAL A 163 -7.64 3.57 9.71
CA VAL A 163 -8.11 3.97 8.38
C VAL A 163 -8.66 2.76 7.61
N CYS A 164 -7.92 1.66 7.57
CA CYS A 164 -8.36 0.45 6.89
C CYS A 164 -9.61 -0.15 7.56
N HIS A 165 -9.65 -0.22 8.89
CA HIS A 165 -10.83 -0.66 9.63
C HIS A 165 -12.06 0.19 9.29
N LYS A 166 -11.91 1.53 9.34
CA LYS A 166 -13.01 2.45 9.05
C LYS A 166 -13.59 2.27 7.65
N VAL A 167 -12.75 2.07 6.64
CA VAL A 167 -13.21 1.96 5.26
C VAL A 167 -13.66 0.54 4.94
N LEU A 168 -12.88 -0.47 5.32
CA LEU A 168 -13.08 -1.85 4.88
C LEU A 168 -14.02 -2.64 5.80
N VAL A 169 -13.85 -2.53 7.13
CA VAL A 169 -14.64 -3.31 8.10
C VAL A 169 -15.96 -2.60 8.39
N ASP A 170 -15.93 -1.33 8.82
CA ASP A 170 -17.17 -0.55 9.04
C ASP A 170 -17.97 -0.40 7.74
N GLY A 171 -17.30 -0.38 6.59
CA GLY A 171 -17.91 -0.38 5.26
C GLY A 171 -18.53 -1.73 4.86
N GLY A 172 -18.29 -2.80 5.62
CA GLY A 172 -18.83 -4.14 5.37
C GLY A 172 -18.17 -4.89 4.22
N PHE A 173 -16.97 -4.52 3.81
CA PHE A 173 -16.25 -5.17 2.71
C PHE A 173 -15.48 -6.42 3.15
N ILE A 174 -14.88 -6.39 4.36
CA ILE A 174 -14.16 -7.52 4.96
C ILE A 174 -14.46 -7.62 6.47
N SER A 175 -14.08 -8.74 7.10
CA SER A 175 -14.13 -8.88 8.56
C SER A 175 -12.87 -8.32 9.25
N ASP A 176 -12.93 -8.17 10.59
CA ASP A 176 -11.78 -7.79 11.41
C ASP A 176 -10.63 -8.80 11.27
N GLU A 177 -10.95 -10.09 11.30
CA GLU A 177 -9.96 -11.16 11.14
C GLU A 177 -9.23 -11.04 9.80
N ARG A 178 -9.98 -10.73 8.72
CA ARG A 178 -9.36 -10.54 7.41
C ARG A 178 -8.47 -9.31 7.37
N LEU A 179 -8.82 -8.23 8.06
CA LEU A 179 -7.96 -7.06 8.16
C LEU A 179 -6.65 -7.37 8.89
N ILE A 180 -6.73 -8.13 9.99
CA ILE A 180 -5.54 -8.59 10.74
C ILE A 180 -4.67 -9.50 9.87
N GLU A 181 -5.26 -10.41 9.11
CA GLU A 181 -4.52 -11.23 8.14
C GLU A 181 -3.75 -10.38 7.14
N LEU A 182 -4.42 -9.40 6.52
CA LEU A 182 -3.82 -8.52 5.52
C LEU A 182 -2.68 -7.66 6.06
N MET A 183 -2.70 -7.29 7.33
CA MET A 183 -1.74 -6.37 7.94
C MET A 183 -0.68 -7.04 8.82
N SER A 184 -0.84 -8.32 9.15
CA SER A 184 0.04 -9.03 10.09
C SER A 184 0.45 -10.41 9.56
N THR A 185 -0.46 -11.38 9.55
CA THR A 185 -0.09 -12.77 9.23
C THR A 185 0.24 -12.98 7.75
N GLY A 186 -0.40 -12.25 6.85
CA GLY A 186 -0.08 -12.26 5.40
C GLY A 186 1.33 -11.76 5.11
N PRO A 187 1.73 -10.56 5.59
CA PRO A 187 3.12 -10.10 5.50
C PRO A 187 4.13 -11.08 6.09
N ALA A 188 3.84 -11.65 7.28
CA ALA A 188 4.72 -12.63 7.90
C ALA A 188 4.90 -13.89 7.03
N GLU A 189 3.83 -14.40 6.45
CA GLU A 189 3.90 -15.54 5.53
C GLU A 189 4.72 -15.22 4.26
N LEU A 190 4.50 -14.05 3.66
CA LEU A 190 5.26 -13.61 2.48
C LEU A 190 6.76 -13.53 2.79
N MET A 191 7.11 -13.02 3.97
CA MET A 191 8.51 -12.86 4.41
C MET A 191 9.13 -14.15 4.96
N GLY A 192 8.35 -15.25 5.06
CA GLY A 192 8.82 -16.51 5.60
C GLY A 192 9.07 -16.47 7.10
N HIS A 193 8.44 -15.56 7.81
CA HIS A 193 8.49 -15.46 9.27
C HIS A 193 7.39 -16.31 9.92
N ASP A 194 7.69 -16.86 11.09
CA ASP A 194 6.68 -17.49 11.91
C ASP A 194 5.61 -16.46 12.32
N LYS A 195 4.38 -16.92 12.41
CA LYS A 195 3.26 -16.11 12.92
C LYS A 195 3.50 -15.84 14.40
N THR A 196 4.11 -14.72 14.71
CA THR A 196 4.40 -14.33 16.08
C THR A 196 3.19 -13.61 16.67
N ASP A 197 2.80 -13.99 17.88
CA ASP A 197 1.80 -13.26 18.64
C ASP A 197 2.32 -11.84 18.91
N ILE A 198 1.50 -10.84 18.60
CA ILE A 198 1.84 -9.43 18.81
C ILE A 198 2.18 -9.15 20.28
N THR A 199 1.58 -9.88 21.23
CA THR A 199 1.88 -9.78 22.64
C THR A 199 3.34 -10.16 22.93
N ALA A 200 3.83 -11.23 22.32
CA ALA A 200 5.23 -11.65 22.48
C ALA A 200 6.20 -10.60 21.90
N VAL A 201 5.87 -9.99 20.74
CA VAL A 201 6.68 -8.91 20.17
C VAL A 201 6.70 -7.68 21.07
N LEU A 202 5.56 -7.31 21.65
CA LEU A 202 5.48 -6.17 22.57
C LEU A 202 6.23 -6.44 23.89
N ASP A 203 6.18 -7.65 24.39
CA ASP A 203 6.93 -8.06 25.60
C ASP A 203 8.45 -8.06 25.34
N ASP A 204 8.90 -8.60 24.22
CA ASP A 204 10.32 -8.55 23.80
C ASP A 204 10.79 -7.10 23.59
N TYR A 205 9.95 -6.23 23.02
CA TYR A 205 10.27 -4.81 22.84
C TYR A 205 10.35 -4.08 24.18
N ALA A 206 9.43 -4.36 25.12
CA ALA A 206 9.42 -3.79 26.45
C ALA A 206 10.68 -4.16 27.26
N ASP A 207 11.19 -5.38 27.07
CA ASP A 207 12.41 -5.85 27.71
C ASP A 207 13.69 -5.28 27.05
N ALA A 208 13.65 -5.02 25.75
CA ALA A 208 14.80 -4.52 24.98
C ALA A 208 15.00 -3.00 25.12
N VAL A 209 13.95 -2.23 25.40
CA VAL A 209 14.02 -0.78 25.59
C VAL A 209 14.02 -0.48 27.10
N PRO A 210 15.13 0.05 27.68
CA PRO A 210 15.13 0.53 29.06
C PRO A 210 14.12 1.68 29.17
N GLY A 211 12.93 1.35 29.66
CA GLY A 211 11.78 2.25 29.58
C GLY A 211 11.90 3.44 30.51
N ASP A 212 11.60 4.59 29.97
CA ASP A 212 10.93 5.60 30.73
C ASP A 212 9.46 5.19 30.98
N ASP A 213 8.81 5.77 31.97
CA ASP A 213 7.43 5.44 32.33
C ASP A 213 6.42 5.70 31.20
N ASP A 214 6.78 6.52 30.19
CA ASP A 214 5.92 6.85 29.06
C ASP A 214 5.92 5.73 28.00
N THR A 215 7.05 5.08 27.76
CA THR A 215 7.11 3.91 26.86
C THR A 215 6.29 2.74 27.40
N LYS A 216 6.33 2.49 28.71
CA LYS A 216 5.49 1.48 29.38
C LYS A 216 4.00 1.79 29.27
N ARG A 217 3.61 3.08 29.37
CA ARG A 217 2.20 3.51 29.20
C ARG A 217 1.69 3.25 27.80
N VAL A 218 2.48 3.49 26.76
CA VAL A 218 2.08 3.22 25.37
C VAL A 218 1.87 1.71 25.16
N LEU A 219 2.73 0.88 25.72
CA LEU A 219 2.61 -0.58 25.65
C LEU A 219 1.40 -1.11 26.46
N ASP A 220 1.10 -0.50 27.62
CA ASP A 220 -0.06 -0.86 28.44
C ASP A 220 -1.40 -0.45 27.81
N LEU A 221 -1.42 0.61 26.98
CA LEU A 221 -2.62 1.01 26.24
C LEU A 221 -2.99 0.04 25.10
N GLY A 222 -2.02 -0.77 24.63
CA GLY A 222 -2.24 -1.82 23.61
C GLY A 222 -2.74 -3.15 24.20
N ARG A 223 -2.77 -3.32 25.53
CA ARG A 223 -3.30 -4.54 26.15
C ARG A 223 -4.82 -4.45 26.25
N VAL A 224 -5.51 -5.30 25.48
CA VAL A 224 -6.94 -5.50 25.63
C VAL A 224 -7.16 -6.18 27.00
N PRO A 225 -7.97 -5.61 27.91
CA PRO A 225 -8.32 -6.30 29.14
C PRO A 225 -9.04 -7.63 28.81
N GLU A 226 -8.68 -8.71 29.48
CA GLU A 226 -9.37 -10.00 29.43
C GLU A 226 -10.87 -9.88 29.76
#